data_94e473559ca9c0500529527b6f13bacf
#
_entry.id   94e473559ca9c0500529527b6f13bacf
#
_cell.length_a   1.000
_cell.length_b   1.000
_cell.length_c   1.000
_cell.angle_alpha   90.00
_cell.angle_beta   90.00
_cell.angle_gamma   90.00
#
_symmetry.space_group_name_H-M   'P 1'
#
loop_
_entity.id
_entity.type
_entity.pdbx_description
1 polymer ?
#
loop_
_entity_poly.entity_id
_entity_poly.type
_entity_poly.pdbx_seq_one_letter_code
_entity_poly.pdbx_strand_id
1 'polypeptide(L)'
;MIRIANAQGFWGDSLEAPLEQLRGGPIDYLTLDYLAEVTMSILQKQYSRDPQAGYARDFPQMIERGAKDIVERGVKVVANAGGVNPETCADAVATALARAGYKGRLMIGVVTGDNILPRLDELIARGIELRNLDSGEPLSTDRKSTRLNSSH
;
A
#
# COMPACT_ATOMS: atom_id res chain seq x y z
N MET A 1 -7.21 -23.24 -15.42
CA MET A 1 -7.68 -22.85 -14.06
C MET A 1 -6.68 -21.84 -13.51
N ILE A 2 -7.13 -20.68 -12.98
CA ILE A 2 -6.26 -19.68 -12.34
C ILE A 2 -6.16 -20.03 -10.86
N ARG A 3 -4.95 -19.96 -10.31
CA ARG A 3 -4.64 -20.26 -8.90
C ARG A 3 -4.16 -18.99 -8.22
N ILE A 4 -4.89 -18.55 -7.24
CA ILE A 4 -4.60 -17.34 -6.47
C ILE A 4 -4.27 -17.75 -5.04
N ALA A 5 -3.10 -17.34 -4.55
CA ALA A 5 -2.72 -17.47 -3.15
C ALA A 5 -2.80 -16.11 -2.46
N ASN A 6 -3.21 -16.10 -1.21
CA ASN A 6 -3.13 -14.95 -0.33
C ASN A 6 -2.15 -15.24 0.82
N ALA A 7 -1.28 -14.31 1.14
CA ALA A 7 -0.23 -14.55 2.12
C ALA A 7 -0.03 -13.41 3.13
N GLN A 8 -0.80 -12.35 3.03
CA GLN A 8 -0.73 -11.21 3.93
C GLN A 8 -2.15 -10.78 4.27
N GLY A 9 -2.45 -10.62 5.55
CA GLY A 9 -3.76 -10.19 6.04
C GLY A 9 -3.76 -8.80 6.69
N PHE A 10 -2.59 -8.26 7.03
CA PHE A 10 -2.41 -6.92 7.61
C PHE A 10 -0.93 -6.49 7.56
N TRP A 11 -0.67 -5.19 7.69
CA TRP A 11 0.69 -4.68 7.80
C TRP A 11 1.35 -5.12 9.11
N GLY A 12 2.50 -5.81 9.00
CA GLY A 12 3.21 -6.42 10.11
C GLY A 12 2.95 -7.91 10.28
N ASP A 13 2.22 -8.54 9.36
CA ASP A 13 2.10 -9.98 9.26
C ASP A 13 3.42 -10.64 8.85
N SER A 14 3.48 -11.97 8.85
CA SER A 14 4.70 -12.72 8.57
C SER A 14 5.24 -12.45 7.16
N LEU A 15 6.47 -11.96 7.06
CA LEU A 15 7.18 -11.80 5.77
C LEU A 15 7.61 -13.15 5.15
N GLU A 16 7.57 -14.23 5.90
CA GLU A 16 7.87 -15.58 5.38
C GLU A 16 6.67 -16.18 4.65
N ALA A 17 5.45 -15.88 5.08
CA ALA A 17 4.25 -16.47 4.48
C ALA A 17 4.14 -16.24 2.96
N PRO A 18 4.41 -15.04 2.40
CA PRO A 18 4.48 -14.85 0.95
C PRO A 18 5.52 -15.73 0.26
N LEU A 19 6.70 -15.89 0.88
CA LEU A 19 7.78 -16.71 0.33
C LEU A 19 7.44 -18.20 0.36
N GLU A 20 6.78 -18.65 1.41
CA GLU A 20 6.26 -20.01 1.51
C GLU A 20 5.20 -20.28 0.45
N GLN A 21 4.26 -19.36 0.21
CA GLN A 21 3.27 -19.47 -0.86
C GLN A 21 3.93 -19.53 -2.24
N LEU A 22 4.92 -18.67 -2.50
CA LEU A 22 5.68 -18.70 -3.75
C LEU A 22 6.37 -20.06 -3.99
N ARG A 23 6.82 -20.75 -2.94
CA ARG A 23 7.58 -22.00 -3.03
C ARG A 23 6.71 -23.25 -2.84
N GLY A 24 5.60 -23.13 -2.14
CA GLY A 24 4.76 -24.25 -1.70
C GLY A 24 3.96 -24.95 -2.80
N GLY A 25 3.80 -24.33 -3.97
CA GLY A 25 3.05 -24.95 -5.07
C GLY A 25 2.93 -24.06 -6.30
N PRO A 26 2.25 -24.53 -7.33
CA PRO A 26 2.02 -23.76 -8.53
C PRO A 26 0.90 -22.73 -8.30
N ILE A 27 1.27 -21.45 -8.29
CA ILE A 27 0.33 -20.31 -8.23
C ILE A 27 0.54 -19.39 -9.43
N ASP A 28 -0.51 -18.72 -9.85
CA ASP A 28 -0.48 -17.75 -10.95
C ASP A 28 -0.47 -16.32 -10.42
N TYR A 29 -1.12 -16.11 -9.25
CA TYR A 29 -1.19 -14.82 -8.56
C TYR A 29 -0.89 -14.99 -7.07
N LEU A 30 -0.16 -14.02 -6.52
CA LEU A 30 0.03 -13.82 -5.09
C LEU A 30 -0.63 -12.50 -4.70
N THR A 31 -1.59 -12.53 -3.79
CA THR A 31 -2.25 -11.34 -3.25
C THR A 31 -1.77 -11.04 -1.84
N LEU A 32 -1.60 -9.75 -1.53
CA LEU A 32 -1.08 -9.28 -0.25
C LEU A 32 -1.93 -8.09 0.20
N ASP A 33 -2.58 -8.21 1.34
CA ASP A 33 -3.38 -7.15 1.94
C ASP A 33 -2.65 -6.54 3.14
N TYR A 34 -2.31 -5.26 3.03
CA TYR A 34 -1.57 -4.50 4.04
C TYR A 34 -2.43 -3.48 4.77
N LEU A 35 -3.61 -3.13 4.22
CA LEU A 35 -4.28 -1.92 4.60
C LEU A 35 -5.51 -2.16 5.50
N ALA A 36 -5.63 -1.27 6.47
CA ALA A 36 -6.80 -1.02 7.30
C ALA A 36 -6.84 0.49 7.60
N GLU A 37 -7.90 1.00 8.20
CA GLU A 37 -8.06 2.42 8.54
C GLU A 37 -6.90 2.93 9.41
N VAL A 38 -6.50 2.15 10.41
CA VAL A 38 -5.37 2.47 11.29
C VAL A 38 -4.06 2.51 10.50
N THR A 39 -3.82 1.55 9.61
CA THR A 39 -2.65 1.51 8.74
C THR A 39 -2.58 2.74 7.86
N MET A 40 -3.68 3.11 7.21
CA MET A 40 -3.76 4.31 6.36
C MET A 40 -3.47 5.58 7.13
N SER A 41 -3.98 5.71 8.36
CA SER A 41 -3.70 6.85 9.25
C SER A 41 -2.22 6.97 9.60
N ILE A 42 -1.56 5.83 9.91
CA ILE A 42 -0.13 5.78 10.21
C ILE A 42 0.69 6.17 8.97
N LEU A 43 0.37 5.59 7.81
CA LEU A 43 1.06 5.87 6.56
C LEU A 43 0.91 7.35 6.14
N GLN A 44 -0.28 7.92 6.32
CA GLN A 44 -0.52 9.34 6.08
C GLN A 44 0.31 10.23 7.02
N LYS A 45 0.42 9.87 8.29
CA LYS A 45 1.26 10.59 9.26
C LYS A 45 2.75 10.48 8.91
N GLN A 46 3.19 9.33 8.43
CA GLN A 46 4.57 9.16 7.95
C GLN A 46 4.83 10.01 6.70
N TYR A 47 3.94 9.97 5.73
CA TYR A 47 4.03 10.73 4.48
C TYR A 47 4.08 12.25 4.73
N SER A 48 3.29 12.76 5.68
CA SER A 48 3.29 14.18 6.03
C SER A 48 4.61 14.68 6.64
N ARG A 49 5.46 13.77 7.15
CA ARG A 49 6.78 14.07 7.73
C ARG A 49 7.94 13.79 6.75
N ASP A 50 7.74 12.80 5.88
CA ASP A 50 8.73 12.33 4.92
C ASP A 50 8.02 11.95 3.62
N PRO A 51 8.16 12.77 2.55
CA PRO A 51 7.56 12.47 1.24
C PRO A 51 8.03 11.17 0.59
N GLN A 52 9.10 10.56 1.11
CA GLN A 52 9.57 9.24 0.68
C GLN A 52 8.98 8.08 1.51
N ALA A 53 8.10 8.39 2.46
CA ALA A 53 7.35 7.41 3.24
C ALA A 53 5.90 7.29 2.75
N GLY A 54 5.02 6.64 3.53
CA GLY A 54 3.59 6.54 3.24
C GLY A 54 3.18 5.24 2.54
N TYR A 55 4.07 4.26 2.52
CA TYR A 55 3.81 2.90 2.03
C TYR A 55 4.39 1.85 2.99
N ALA A 56 3.98 0.59 2.86
CA ALA A 56 4.49 -0.52 3.66
C ALA A 56 5.92 -0.88 3.22
N ARG A 57 6.92 -0.44 4.00
CA ARG A 57 8.35 -0.56 3.65
C ARG A 57 8.88 -2.00 3.64
N ASP A 58 8.20 -2.91 4.27
CA ASP A 58 8.47 -4.36 4.26
C ASP A 58 8.09 -5.02 2.93
N PHE A 59 7.15 -4.47 2.18
CA PHE A 59 6.75 -5.01 0.88
C PHE A 59 7.91 -5.06 -0.15
N PRO A 60 8.68 -3.98 -0.42
CA PRO A 60 9.85 -4.08 -1.28
C PRO A 60 10.89 -5.09 -0.80
N GLN A 61 11.06 -5.28 0.52
CA GLN A 61 11.95 -6.29 1.07
C GLN A 61 11.48 -7.72 0.76
N MET A 62 10.18 -7.96 0.87
CA MET A 62 9.57 -9.24 0.50
C MET A 62 9.75 -9.51 -1.01
N ILE A 63 9.54 -8.49 -1.87
CA ILE A 63 9.77 -8.62 -3.32
C ILE A 63 11.24 -8.95 -3.61
N GLU A 64 12.20 -8.29 -2.96
CA GLU A 64 13.64 -8.58 -3.12
C GLU A 64 13.97 -10.04 -2.80
N ARG A 65 13.46 -10.54 -1.68
CA ARG A 65 13.67 -11.93 -1.23
C ARG A 65 12.97 -12.97 -2.11
N GLY A 66 11.80 -12.62 -2.66
CA GLY A 66 11.00 -13.47 -3.55
C GLY A 66 11.28 -13.28 -5.04
N ALA A 67 12.17 -12.36 -5.42
CA ALA A 67 12.36 -11.92 -6.80
C ALA A 67 12.61 -13.07 -7.77
N LYS A 68 13.45 -14.03 -7.38
CA LYS A 68 13.74 -15.23 -8.19
C LYS A 68 12.47 -16.02 -8.47
N ASP A 69 11.72 -16.37 -7.43
CA ASP A 69 10.52 -17.18 -7.56
C ASP A 69 9.44 -16.46 -8.38
N ILE A 70 9.28 -15.16 -8.16
CA ILE A 70 8.32 -14.31 -8.89
C ILE A 70 8.65 -14.26 -10.38
N VAL A 71 9.91 -13.97 -10.72
CA VAL A 71 10.34 -13.78 -12.13
C VAL A 71 10.40 -15.11 -12.88
N GLU A 72 11.06 -16.13 -12.32
CA GLU A 72 11.30 -17.38 -13.01
C GLU A 72 10.02 -18.21 -13.18
N ARG A 73 9.08 -18.09 -12.23
CA ARG A 73 7.79 -18.78 -12.28
C ARG A 73 6.67 -17.97 -12.91
N GLY A 74 6.91 -16.70 -13.23
CA GLY A 74 5.93 -15.81 -13.86
C GLY A 74 4.75 -15.46 -12.96
N VAL A 75 4.93 -15.47 -11.63
CA VAL A 75 3.87 -15.16 -10.68
C VAL A 75 3.57 -13.66 -10.70
N LYS A 76 2.29 -13.30 -10.79
CA LYS A 76 1.83 -11.93 -10.70
C LYS A 76 1.53 -11.58 -9.24
N VAL A 77 2.14 -10.51 -8.74
CA VAL A 77 1.90 -10.01 -7.37
C VAL A 77 0.92 -8.84 -7.43
N VAL A 78 -0.11 -8.89 -6.61
CA VAL A 78 -1.10 -7.83 -6.44
C VAL A 78 -1.15 -7.43 -4.97
N ALA A 79 -0.87 -6.17 -4.67
CA ALA A 79 -0.82 -5.68 -3.30
C ALA A 79 -1.35 -4.25 -3.18
N ASN A 80 -1.94 -3.92 -2.04
CA ASN A 80 -2.30 -2.56 -1.66
C ASN A 80 -1.22 -1.89 -0.78
N ALA A 81 -0.02 -2.46 -0.74
CA ALA A 81 1.12 -1.99 0.07
C ALA A 81 1.57 -0.55 -0.22
N GLY A 82 1.13 0.03 -1.34
CA GLY A 82 1.42 1.42 -1.73
C GLY A 82 0.86 2.47 -0.77
N GLY A 83 -0.18 2.13 0.00
CA GLY A 83 -0.77 3.02 0.99
C GLY A 83 -1.18 4.36 0.38
N VAL A 84 -0.64 5.46 0.93
CA VAL A 84 -0.90 6.83 0.45
C VAL A 84 0.17 7.33 -0.54
N ASN A 85 1.18 6.52 -0.84
CA ASN A 85 2.31 6.87 -1.73
C ASN A 85 2.69 5.70 -2.65
N PRO A 86 1.78 5.23 -3.51
CA PRO A 86 2.00 4.04 -4.31
C PRO A 86 3.11 4.21 -5.37
N GLU A 87 3.35 5.41 -5.84
CA GLU A 87 4.42 5.69 -6.82
C GLU A 87 5.80 5.49 -6.20
N THR A 88 6.05 6.05 -5.01
CA THR A 88 7.32 5.83 -4.29
C THR A 88 7.48 4.36 -3.89
N CYS A 89 6.39 3.66 -3.56
CA CYS A 89 6.41 2.22 -3.35
C CYS A 89 6.88 1.46 -4.59
N ALA A 90 6.37 1.82 -5.78
CA ALA A 90 6.77 1.21 -7.04
C ALA A 90 8.26 1.43 -7.34
N ASP A 91 8.79 2.63 -7.09
CA ASP A 91 10.22 2.94 -7.22
C ASP A 91 11.08 2.10 -6.26
N ALA A 92 10.61 1.92 -5.03
CA ALA A 92 11.28 1.07 -4.04
C ALA A 92 11.27 -0.41 -4.48
N VAL A 93 10.18 -0.90 -5.05
CA VAL A 93 10.08 -2.25 -5.64
C VAL A 93 11.03 -2.40 -6.83
N ALA A 94 11.09 -1.42 -7.73
CA ALA A 94 12.03 -1.43 -8.87
C ALA A 94 13.49 -1.49 -8.39
N THR A 95 13.82 -0.74 -7.34
CA THR A 95 15.13 -0.75 -6.69
C THR A 95 15.44 -2.12 -6.07
N ALA A 96 14.48 -2.71 -5.37
CA ALA A 96 14.60 -4.03 -4.76
C ALA A 96 14.86 -5.12 -5.82
N LEU A 97 14.11 -5.10 -6.92
CA LEU A 97 14.33 -6.00 -8.07
C LEU A 97 15.72 -5.82 -8.69
N ALA A 98 16.20 -4.58 -8.79
CA ALA A 98 17.55 -4.30 -9.32
C ALA A 98 18.64 -4.88 -8.40
N ARG A 99 18.49 -4.74 -7.08
CA ARG A 99 19.42 -5.35 -6.09
C ARG A 99 19.41 -6.87 -6.16
N ALA A 100 18.26 -7.47 -6.40
CA ALA A 100 18.13 -8.91 -6.59
C ALA A 100 18.64 -9.43 -7.95
N GLY A 101 19.10 -8.54 -8.85
CA GLY A 101 19.61 -8.91 -10.17
C GLY A 101 18.54 -9.02 -11.27
N TYR A 102 17.32 -8.55 -11.00
CA TYR A 102 16.18 -8.65 -11.94
C TYR A 102 15.72 -7.30 -12.48
N LYS A 103 16.62 -6.33 -12.61
CA LYS A 103 16.31 -5.00 -13.18
C LYS A 103 15.63 -5.12 -14.55
N GLY A 104 14.46 -4.49 -14.69
CA GLY A 104 13.71 -4.45 -15.95
C GLY A 104 13.07 -5.79 -16.37
N ARG A 105 13.07 -6.81 -15.51
CA ARG A 105 12.48 -8.12 -15.81
C ARG A 105 10.98 -8.20 -15.53
N LEU A 106 10.45 -7.28 -14.76
CA LEU A 106 9.02 -7.17 -14.42
C LEU A 106 8.49 -5.80 -14.77
N MET A 107 7.23 -5.76 -15.17
CA MET A 107 6.46 -4.51 -15.29
C MET A 107 5.77 -4.25 -13.96
N ILE A 108 5.88 -3.04 -13.44
CA ILE A 108 5.21 -2.59 -12.23
C ILE A 108 4.08 -1.66 -12.65
N GLY A 109 2.84 -2.05 -12.36
CA GLY A 109 1.66 -1.22 -12.56
C GLY A 109 1.27 -0.55 -11.27
N VAL A 110 0.89 0.73 -11.34
CA VAL A 110 0.36 1.50 -10.22
C VAL A 110 -1.08 1.87 -10.53
N VAL A 111 -1.98 1.62 -9.58
CA VAL A 111 -3.38 2.06 -9.65
C VAL A 111 -3.57 3.17 -8.64
N THR A 112 -4.03 4.33 -9.11
CA THR A 112 -4.29 5.53 -8.32
C THR A 112 -5.72 6.01 -8.57
N GLY A 113 -6.18 7.02 -7.79
CA GLY A 113 -7.49 7.64 -7.97
C GLY A 113 -8.40 7.59 -6.74
N ASP A 114 -7.99 6.90 -5.70
CA ASP A 114 -8.67 6.80 -4.40
C ASP A 114 -8.40 8.00 -3.48
N ASN A 115 -7.30 8.72 -3.67
CA ASN A 115 -6.94 9.86 -2.84
C ASN A 115 -7.77 11.11 -3.21
N ILE A 116 -8.81 11.38 -2.43
CA ILE A 116 -9.66 12.56 -2.60
C ILE A 116 -9.17 13.79 -1.81
N LEU A 117 -8.11 13.65 -0.99
CA LEU A 117 -7.62 14.72 -0.11
C LEU A 117 -7.29 16.03 -0.85
N PRO A 118 -6.65 16.02 -2.04
CA PRO A 118 -6.38 17.24 -2.81
C PRO A 118 -7.64 17.93 -3.34
N ARG A 119 -8.76 17.19 -3.45
CA ARG A 119 -10.04 17.69 -3.97
C ARG A 119 -11.04 18.02 -2.88
N LEU A 120 -10.66 17.87 -1.63
CA LEU A 120 -11.58 17.92 -0.50
C LEU A 120 -12.26 19.29 -0.39
N ASP A 121 -11.50 20.38 -0.54
CA ASP A 121 -12.06 21.74 -0.47
C ASP A 121 -13.00 22.05 -1.65
N GLU A 122 -12.70 21.54 -2.85
CA GLU A 122 -13.59 21.61 -4.02
C GLU A 122 -14.90 20.86 -3.75
N LEU A 123 -14.82 19.65 -3.21
CA LEU A 123 -15.99 18.82 -2.93
C LEU A 123 -16.91 19.49 -1.89
N ILE A 124 -16.34 20.05 -0.83
CA ILE A 124 -17.09 20.80 0.18
C ILE A 124 -17.75 22.04 -0.42
N ALA A 125 -17.02 22.80 -1.24
CA ALA A 125 -17.55 23.99 -1.91
C ALA A 125 -18.72 23.67 -2.88
N ARG A 126 -18.75 22.46 -3.44
CA ARG A 126 -19.86 21.94 -4.27
C ARG A 126 -21.05 21.42 -3.46
N GLY A 127 -21.03 21.55 -2.13
CA GLY A 127 -22.11 21.13 -1.26
C GLY A 127 -22.10 19.63 -0.93
N ILE A 128 -21.00 18.92 -1.20
CA ILE A 128 -20.86 17.52 -0.78
C ILE A 128 -20.57 17.51 0.72
N GLU A 129 -21.55 17.06 1.49
CA GLU A 129 -21.41 16.91 2.93
C GLU A 129 -20.68 15.60 3.26
N LEU A 130 -19.45 15.73 3.76
CA LEU A 130 -18.69 14.62 4.34
C LEU A 130 -18.90 14.68 5.85
N ARG A 131 -19.77 13.80 6.35
CA ARG A 131 -20.10 13.72 7.78
C ARG A 131 -19.52 12.46 8.40
N ASN A 132 -19.14 12.57 9.66
CA ASN A 132 -18.82 11.38 10.47
C ASN A 132 -20.08 10.50 10.55
N LEU A 133 -19.94 9.20 10.30
CA LEU A 133 -21.06 8.26 10.26
C LEU A 133 -21.72 8.08 11.63
N ASP A 134 -20.95 8.19 12.73
CA ASP A 134 -21.44 7.97 14.08
C ASP A 134 -21.97 9.25 14.71
N SER A 135 -21.23 10.36 14.61
CA SER A 135 -21.59 11.63 15.27
C SER A 135 -22.44 12.57 14.40
N GLY A 136 -22.44 12.37 13.09
CA GLY A 136 -23.07 13.28 12.13
C GLY A 136 -22.34 14.63 11.97
N GLU A 137 -21.21 14.82 12.64
CA GLU A 137 -20.44 16.06 12.58
C GLU A 137 -19.77 16.25 11.20
N PRO A 138 -19.74 17.47 10.67
CA PRO A 138 -19.12 17.74 9.40
C PRO A 138 -17.58 17.65 9.51
N LEU A 139 -16.94 17.18 8.44
CA LEU A 139 -15.48 16.96 8.35
C LEU A 139 -14.65 18.23 8.67
N SER A 140 -15.21 19.44 8.47
CA SER A 140 -14.54 20.69 8.82
C SER A 140 -14.23 20.84 10.32
N THR A 141 -15.02 20.20 11.17
CA THR A 141 -14.83 20.19 12.63
C THR A 141 -13.70 19.24 13.02
N ASP A 142 -13.63 18.10 12.37
CA ASP A 142 -12.62 17.06 12.63
C ASP A 142 -11.20 17.47 12.18
N ARG A 143 -11.07 18.26 11.11
CA ARG A 143 -9.78 18.83 10.67
C ARG A 143 -9.06 19.66 11.74
N LYS A 144 -9.77 20.25 12.68
CA LYS A 144 -9.17 21.00 13.79
C LYS A 144 -8.63 20.08 14.89
N SER A 145 -9.34 18.99 15.17
CA SER A 145 -8.92 18.00 16.18
C SER A 145 -7.68 17.22 15.71
N THR A 146 -7.61 16.85 14.44
CA THR A 146 -6.45 16.14 13.87
C THR A 146 -5.17 17.00 13.89
N ARG A 147 -5.27 18.31 13.73
CA ARG A 147 -4.13 19.23 13.88
C ARG A 147 -3.65 19.40 15.31
N LEU A 148 -4.56 19.34 16.30
CA LEU A 148 -4.24 19.46 17.72
C LEU A 148 -3.57 18.21 18.29
N ASN A 149 -3.92 17.01 17.78
CA ASN A 149 -3.31 15.75 18.19
C ASN A 149 -1.94 15.45 17.55
N SER A 150 -1.49 16.25 16.59
CA SER A 150 -0.16 16.11 15.97
C SER A 150 0.94 16.92 16.69
N SER A 151 0.64 17.55 17.86
CA SER A 151 1.53 18.41 18.62
C SER A 151 2.05 17.78 19.92
N HIS A 152 1.94 16.45 20.09
CA HIS A 152 2.50 15.73 21.23
C HIS A 152 3.44 14.63 20.80
#